data_c4aab1c0c8b2650e079b50f6ca49db65
#
_entry.id   c4aab1c0c8b2650e079b50f6ca49db65
#
_cell.length_a   1.000
_cell.length_b   1.000
_cell.length_c   1.000
_cell.angle_alpha   90.00
_cell.angle_beta   90.00
_cell.angle_gamma   90.00
#
_symmetry.space_group_name_H-M   'P 1'
#
loop_
_entity.id
_entity.type
_entity.pdbx_description
1 polymer ?
#
loop_
_entity_poly.entity_id
_entity_poly.type
_entity_poly.pdbx_seq_one_letter_code
_entity_poly.pdbx_strand_id
1 'polypeptide(L)'
;MEQSRLSLSLITYNIHKGFGVGKLRFLLPEMRHALSGLSPDFVFLQEVQGLHHRRAKRIQTWPDLPQFEYIAEHDWPHFLYAKNAVYHSGHHGNAILSKYAFERFENINLSSQHRASRSILHGQVKMANGQNLHLLCVHLGLFKTERVSQCLAIMEQIRQVVPENEPMLMAGDFNDWRLDLSKPLAEELGIREAFFSLEGQHARSFPAIKPALCVDRIYFRGLDIASVQCLQGKPWRTLSDHLPLCAQFEL
;
A
#
# COMPACT_ATOMS: atom_id res chain seq x y z
N MET A 1 14.97 14.29 30.10
CA MET A 1 14.85 14.72 28.70
C MET A 1 13.82 13.79 28.07
N GLU A 2 12.61 14.28 27.78
CA GLU A 2 11.65 13.53 27.00
C GLU A 2 12.28 13.30 25.61
N GLN A 3 12.52 12.05 25.25
CA GLN A 3 12.86 11.72 23.88
C GLN A 3 11.65 12.15 23.02
N SER A 4 11.85 13.11 22.14
CA SER A 4 10.81 13.50 21.20
C SER A 4 10.43 12.26 20.40
N ARG A 5 9.21 11.78 20.57
CA ARG A 5 8.66 10.67 19.79
C ARG A 5 8.68 11.05 18.32
N LEU A 6 9.15 10.15 17.48
CA LEU A 6 9.21 10.37 16.04
C LEU A 6 7.82 10.13 15.45
N SER A 7 7.21 11.17 14.88
CA SER A 7 5.93 11.06 14.19
C SER A 7 6.16 10.57 12.76
N LEU A 8 5.39 9.56 12.33
CA LEU A 8 5.45 8.96 11.02
C LEU A 8 4.07 8.91 10.38
N SER A 9 3.98 9.23 9.11
CA SER A 9 2.73 9.23 8.34
C SER A 9 2.78 8.25 7.19
N LEU A 10 1.70 7.46 7.03
CA LEU A 10 1.53 6.46 5.98
C LEU A 10 0.23 6.72 5.22
N ILE A 11 0.30 6.62 3.89
CA ILE A 11 -0.87 6.49 3.01
C ILE A 11 -0.79 5.16 2.27
N THR A 12 -1.90 4.42 2.21
CA THR A 12 -2.08 3.31 1.26
C THR A 12 -3.16 3.64 0.25
N TYR A 13 -2.89 3.36 -1.04
CA TYR A 13 -3.78 3.73 -2.13
C TYR A 13 -3.67 2.79 -3.33
N ASN A 14 -4.76 2.09 -3.67
CA ASN A 14 -4.87 1.41 -4.95
C ASN A 14 -5.20 2.46 -6.03
N ILE A 15 -4.24 2.74 -6.91
CA ILE A 15 -4.34 3.81 -7.92
C ILE A 15 -4.99 3.36 -9.23
N HIS A 16 -5.51 2.14 -9.30
CA HIS A 16 -6.21 1.62 -10.47
C HIS A 16 -5.47 1.91 -11.80
N LYS A 17 -4.15 1.69 -11.82
CA LYS A 17 -3.27 1.93 -12.99
C LYS A 17 -3.25 3.39 -13.48
N GLY A 18 -3.54 4.34 -12.58
CA GLY A 18 -3.62 5.78 -12.91
C GLY A 18 -4.94 6.19 -13.58
N PHE A 19 -5.97 5.35 -13.53
CA PHE A 19 -7.28 5.66 -14.10
C PHE A 19 -8.30 5.98 -13.01
N GLY A 20 -9.12 6.99 -13.31
CA GLY A 20 -10.27 7.32 -12.49
C GLY A 20 -11.37 6.27 -12.54
N VAL A 21 -12.43 6.51 -11.79
CA VAL A 21 -13.60 5.64 -11.74
C VAL A 21 -14.13 5.34 -13.14
N GLY A 22 -14.43 4.06 -13.40
CA GLY A 22 -14.93 3.58 -14.69
C GLY A 22 -13.87 3.50 -15.81
N LYS A 23 -12.59 3.72 -15.51
CA LYS A 23 -11.45 3.65 -16.47
C LYS A 23 -11.53 4.63 -17.65
N LEU A 24 -12.36 5.69 -17.54
CA LEU A 24 -12.63 6.60 -18.64
C LEU A 24 -11.53 7.67 -18.80
N ARG A 25 -10.90 8.09 -17.72
CA ARG A 25 -9.89 9.14 -17.73
C ARG A 25 -8.61 8.68 -17.06
N PHE A 26 -7.48 9.02 -17.66
CA PHE A 26 -6.16 8.86 -17.04
C PHE A 26 -5.91 10.08 -16.16
N LEU A 27 -5.72 9.87 -14.86
CA LEU A 27 -5.68 10.92 -13.82
C LEU A 27 -4.43 10.81 -12.94
N LEU A 28 -3.37 10.17 -13.43
CA LEU A 28 -2.11 10.01 -12.68
C LEU A 28 -1.48 11.36 -12.27
N PRO A 29 -1.48 12.41 -13.12
CA PRO A 29 -0.98 13.73 -12.72
C PRO A 29 -1.75 14.33 -11.55
N GLU A 30 -3.08 14.20 -11.55
CA GLU A 30 -3.94 14.66 -10.46
C GLU A 30 -3.73 13.85 -9.18
N MET A 31 -3.52 12.53 -9.31
CA MET A 31 -3.17 11.66 -8.16
C MET A 31 -1.85 12.10 -7.53
N ARG A 32 -0.80 12.31 -8.36
CA ARG A 32 0.49 12.83 -7.90
C ARG A 32 0.32 14.14 -7.13
N HIS A 33 -0.35 15.13 -7.73
CA HIS A 33 -0.57 16.42 -7.10
C HIS A 33 -1.30 16.31 -5.76
N ALA A 34 -2.31 15.44 -5.67
CA ALA A 34 -3.06 15.22 -4.45
C ALA A 34 -2.23 14.53 -3.35
N LEU A 35 -1.38 13.56 -3.71
CA LEU A 35 -0.46 12.89 -2.77
C LEU A 35 0.64 13.83 -2.30
N SER A 36 1.26 14.61 -3.20
CA SER A 36 2.26 15.62 -2.87
C SER A 36 1.74 16.67 -1.89
N GLY A 37 0.48 17.09 -2.03
CA GLY A 37 -0.17 18.05 -1.12
C GLY A 37 -0.33 17.53 0.31
N LEU A 38 -0.30 16.21 0.53
CA LEU A 38 -0.35 15.58 1.86
C LEU A 38 1.05 15.28 2.40
N SER A 39 2.01 15.08 1.50
CA SER A 39 3.43 14.82 1.80
C SER A 39 3.68 13.80 2.93
N PRO A 40 3.08 12.58 2.91
CA PRO A 40 3.33 11.59 3.94
C PRO A 40 4.77 11.07 3.88
N ASP A 41 5.22 10.42 4.97
CA ASP A 41 6.55 9.81 5.02
C ASP A 41 6.64 8.57 4.14
N PHE A 42 5.55 7.80 4.10
CA PHE A 42 5.44 6.58 3.30
C PHE A 42 4.16 6.57 2.46
N VAL A 43 4.28 6.13 1.19
CA VAL A 43 3.13 5.89 0.30
C VAL A 43 3.20 4.46 -0.23
N PHE A 44 2.17 3.67 0.09
CA PHE A 44 2.03 2.31 -0.40
C PHE A 44 1.01 2.29 -1.54
N LEU A 45 1.46 1.94 -2.72
CA LEU A 45 0.65 1.98 -3.93
C LEU A 45 0.38 0.57 -4.47
N GLN A 46 -0.86 0.30 -4.85
CA GLN A 46 -1.25 -0.92 -5.51
C GLN A 46 -1.72 -0.62 -6.94
N GLU A 47 -1.68 -1.62 -7.80
CA GLU A 47 -1.99 -1.53 -9.23
C GLU A 47 -1.14 -0.49 -9.99
N VAL A 48 0.09 -0.28 -9.56
CA VAL A 48 1.02 0.67 -10.20
C VAL A 48 1.54 0.10 -11.51
N GLN A 49 1.45 0.84 -12.59
CA GLN A 49 1.95 0.45 -13.89
C GLN A 49 3.43 0.82 -14.02
N GLY A 50 4.30 -0.16 -14.27
CA GLY A 50 5.69 0.11 -14.63
C GLY A 50 5.78 0.56 -16.09
N LEU A 51 5.71 -0.39 -17.03
CA LEU A 51 5.69 -0.09 -18.46
C LEU A 51 4.36 -0.49 -19.08
N HIS A 52 3.91 0.27 -20.09
CA HIS A 52 2.76 -0.10 -20.90
C HIS A 52 2.81 0.51 -22.30
N HIS A 53 3.48 -0.16 -23.23
CA HIS A 53 3.76 0.35 -24.57
C HIS A 53 2.53 0.80 -25.37
N ARG A 54 1.37 0.13 -25.22
CA ARG A 54 0.14 0.50 -25.96
C ARG A 54 -0.51 1.76 -25.38
N ARG A 55 -0.50 1.94 -24.04
CA ARG A 55 -1.08 3.12 -23.39
C ARG A 55 -0.21 4.34 -23.60
N ALA A 56 1.11 4.21 -23.49
CA ALA A 56 2.07 5.27 -23.79
C ALA A 56 1.88 5.86 -25.21
N LYS A 57 1.51 5.03 -26.20
CA LYS A 57 1.22 5.51 -27.56
C LYS A 57 -0.15 6.18 -27.74
N ARG A 58 -1.11 5.95 -26.84
CA ARG A 58 -2.50 6.40 -26.98
C ARG A 58 -2.89 7.54 -26.07
N ILE A 59 -2.24 7.67 -24.94
CA ILE A 59 -2.57 8.65 -23.90
C ILE A 59 -1.49 9.73 -23.92
N GLN A 60 -1.83 10.92 -24.33
CA GLN A 60 -0.89 12.03 -24.48
C GLN A 60 -0.22 12.44 -23.15
N THR A 61 -0.94 12.29 -22.02
CA THR A 61 -0.43 12.60 -20.67
C THR A 61 0.24 11.42 -19.99
N TRP A 62 0.51 10.31 -20.73
CA TRP A 62 1.23 9.18 -20.17
C TRP A 62 2.68 9.57 -19.90
N PRO A 63 3.20 9.36 -18.67
CA PRO A 63 4.56 9.74 -18.35
C PRO A 63 5.59 8.88 -19.08
N ASP A 64 6.75 9.44 -19.37
CA ASP A 64 7.89 8.69 -19.91
C ASP A 64 8.53 7.79 -18.86
N LEU A 65 8.36 8.10 -17.58
CA LEU A 65 8.79 7.31 -16.44
C LEU A 65 7.73 6.28 -16.03
N PRO A 66 8.12 5.18 -15.36
CA PRO A 66 7.19 4.32 -14.64
C PRO A 66 6.31 5.11 -13.67
N GLN A 67 5.06 4.69 -13.46
CA GLN A 67 4.10 5.47 -12.66
C GLN A 67 4.60 5.74 -11.23
N PHE A 68 5.29 4.78 -10.60
CA PHE A 68 5.84 4.96 -9.25
C PHE A 68 6.96 6.01 -9.22
N GLU A 69 7.84 6.04 -10.21
CA GLU A 69 8.88 7.08 -10.34
C GLU A 69 8.27 8.45 -10.61
N TYR A 70 7.27 8.51 -11.52
CA TYR A 70 6.55 9.73 -11.82
C TYR A 70 5.83 10.33 -10.60
N ILE A 71 5.21 9.48 -9.75
CA ILE A 71 4.57 9.94 -8.51
C ILE A 71 5.62 10.37 -7.49
N ALA A 72 6.72 9.61 -7.35
CA ALA A 72 7.76 9.86 -6.36
C ALA A 72 8.51 11.16 -6.59
N GLU A 73 8.91 11.40 -7.82
CA GLU A 73 9.76 12.48 -8.36
C GLU A 73 10.49 13.35 -7.31
N HIS A 74 9.88 14.41 -6.78
CA HIS A 74 10.56 15.32 -5.86
C HIS A 74 10.25 15.07 -4.37
N ASP A 75 9.14 14.38 -4.07
CA ASP A 75 8.63 14.27 -2.69
C ASP A 75 9.16 13.02 -1.97
N TRP A 76 9.41 11.96 -2.73
CA TRP A 76 9.90 10.67 -2.18
C TRP A 76 11.16 10.23 -2.93
N PRO A 77 12.36 10.61 -2.42
CA PRO A 77 13.63 10.31 -3.10
C PRO A 77 13.94 8.80 -3.15
N HIS A 78 13.25 8.00 -2.34
CA HIS A 78 13.47 6.55 -2.27
C HIS A 78 12.19 5.82 -2.61
N PHE A 79 12.29 4.79 -3.45
CA PHE A 79 11.13 3.97 -3.83
C PHE A 79 11.53 2.53 -4.12
N LEU A 80 10.58 1.62 -3.92
CA LEU A 80 10.65 0.20 -4.30
C LEU A 80 9.49 -0.13 -5.22
N TYR A 81 9.71 -1.07 -6.13
CA TYR A 81 8.66 -1.56 -7.02
C TYR A 81 8.72 -3.08 -7.18
N ALA A 82 7.60 -3.75 -6.92
CA ALA A 82 7.40 -5.17 -7.15
C ALA A 82 6.65 -5.40 -8.46
N LYS A 83 7.29 -6.04 -9.43
CA LYS A 83 6.67 -6.43 -10.68
C LYS A 83 5.83 -7.70 -10.45
N ASN A 84 4.52 -7.55 -10.25
CA ASN A 84 3.63 -8.66 -9.91
C ASN A 84 3.01 -9.32 -11.14
N ALA A 85 2.38 -8.57 -12.02
CA ALA A 85 1.74 -9.09 -13.22
C ALA A 85 2.47 -8.62 -14.48
N VAL A 86 2.93 -9.56 -15.29
CA VAL A 86 3.63 -9.31 -16.56
C VAL A 86 2.76 -9.80 -17.71
N TYR A 87 2.60 -8.97 -18.74
CA TYR A 87 1.82 -9.26 -19.94
C TYR A 87 2.52 -8.66 -21.16
N HIS A 88 2.11 -9.06 -22.37
CA HIS A 88 2.80 -8.68 -23.61
C HIS A 88 2.98 -7.15 -23.79
N SER A 89 2.05 -6.33 -23.30
CA SER A 89 2.12 -4.86 -23.46
C SER A 89 2.81 -4.13 -22.30
N GLY A 90 3.21 -4.82 -21.22
CA GLY A 90 3.84 -4.22 -20.04
C GLY A 90 3.69 -5.03 -18.76
N HIS A 91 3.72 -4.34 -17.64
CA HIS A 91 3.59 -4.96 -16.31
C HIS A 91 3.02 -3.96 -15.29
N HIS A 92 2.43 -4.48 -14.22
CA HIS A 92 2.02 -3.69 -13.06
C HIS A 92 2.31 -4.44 -11.75
N GLY A 93 2.25 -3.72 -10.63
CA GLY A 93 2.52 -4.29 -9.32
C GLY A 93 2.29 -3.32 -8.19
N ASN A 94 3.03 -3.53 -7.10
CA ASN A 94 2.99 -2.69 -5.91
C ASN A 94 4.22 -1.80 -5.84
N ALA A 95 4.11 -0.63 -5.20
CA ALA A 95 5.24 0.24 -4.92
C ALA A 95 5.18 0.78 -3.49
N ILE A 96 6.35 1.06 -2.92
CA ILE A 96 6.51 1.81 -1.68
C ILE A 96 7.36 3.03 -2.02
N LEU A 97 6.84 4.23 -1.75
CA LEU A 97 7.58 5.49 -1.82
C LEU A 97 7.93 5.92 -0.41
N SER A 98 9.12 6.48 -0.20
CA SER A 98 9.65 6.80 1.13
C SER A 98 10.50 8.06 1.13
N LYS A 99 10.39 8.85 2.20
CA LYS A 99 11.34 9.92 2.51
C LYS A 99 12.65 9.38 3.10
N TYR A 100 12.65 8.13 3.55
CA TYR A 100 13.79 7.46 4.17
C TYR A 100 14.42 6.45 3.22
N ALA A 101 15.75 6.31 3.27
CA ALA A 101 16.47 5.34 2.46
C ALA A 101 16.18 3.91 2.90
N PHE A 102 15.99 3.01 1.95
CA PHE A 102 15.87 1.58 2.22
C PHE A 102 17.24 0.94 2.41
N GLU A 103 17.41 0.20 3.51
CA GLU A 103 18.60 -0.61 3.75
C GLU A 103 18.52 -1.98 3.09
N ARG A 104 17.30 -2.55 3.08
CA ARG A 104 17.01 -3.86 2.46
C ARG A 104 15.63 -3.84 1.82
N PHE A 105 15.46 -4.66 0.80
CA PHE A 105 14.14 -4.91 0.24
C PHE A 105 14.04 -6.29 -0.39
N GLU A 106 12.84 -6.82 -0.44
CA GLU A 106 12.52 -8.09 -1.06
C GLU A 106 11.11 -8.06 -1.67
N ASN A 107 10.95 -8.72 -2.81
CA ASN A 107 9.64 -8.98 -3.42
C ASN A 107 9.29 -10.45 -3.20
N ILE A 108 8.49 -10.73 -2.18
CA ILE A 108 8.14 -12.07 -1.73
C ILE A 108 6.93 -12.57 -2.52
N ASN A 109 7.11 -13.59 -3.35
CA ASN A 109 6.04 -14.14 -4.17
C ASN A 109 5.05 -14.97 -3.33
N LEU A 110 3.76 -14.62 -3.40
CA LEU A 110 2.66 -15.30 -2.71
C LEU A 110 1.84 -16.23 -3.63
N SER A 111 2.21 -16.33 -4.88
CA SER A 111 1.43 -17.07 -5.87
C SER A 111 1.66 -18.57 -5.77
N SER A 112 0.62 -19.32 -5.48
CA SER A 112 0.63 -20.79 -5.54
C SER A 112 0.39 -21.33 -6.96
N GLN A 113 -0.06 -20.49 -7.91
CA GLN A 113 -0.37 -20.86 -9.30
C GLN A 113 -0.05 -19.72 -10.26
N HIS A 114 0.27 -20.06 -11.53
CA HIS A 114 0.73 -19.15 -12.57
C HIS A 114 -0.26 -18.07 -13.07
N ARG A 115 -1.46 -17.94 -12.51
CA ARG A 115 -2.53 -17.10 -13.08
C ARG A 115 -2.59 -15.66 -12.63
N ALA A 116 -2.14 -15.34 -11.42
CA ALA A 116 -2.05 -13.96 -10.95
C ALA A 116 -0.87 -13.85 -10.00
N SER A 117 0.21 -13.25 -10.45
CA SER A 117 1.36 -13.01 -9.59
C SER A 117 0.98 -12.00 -8.50
N ARG A 118 0.93 -12.45 -7.26
CA ARG A 118 0.71 -11.64 -6.07
C ARG A 118 1.97 -11.72 -5.21
N SER A 119 2.34 -10.62 -4.61
CA SER A 119 3.52 -10.56 -3.76
C SER A 119 3.33 -9.58 -2.61
N ILE A 120 4.17 -9.74 -1.59
CA ILE A 120 4.45 -8.68 -0.62
C ILE A 120 5.70 -7.96 -1.10
N LEU A 121 5.62 -6.65 -1.23
CA LEU A 121 6.81 -5.82 -1.35
C LEU A 121 7.23 -5.42 0.06
N HIS A 122 8.35 -5.97 0.51
CA HIS A 122 8.94 -5.68 1.81
C HIS A 122 10.13 -4.73 1.63
N GLY A 123 10.15 -3.66 2.40
CA GLY A 123 11.29 -2.74 2.55
C GLY A 123 11.63 -2.56 4.01
N GLN A 124 12.90 -2.36 4.33
CA GLN A 124 13.40 -2.04 5.66
C GLN A 124 14.08 -0.67 5.61
N VAL A 125 13.68 0.22 6.50
CA VAL A 125 14.31 1.54 6.69
C VAL A 125 14.87 1.64 8.09
N LYS A 126 15.98 2.38 8.24
CA LYS A 126 16.57 2.66 9.55
C LYS A 126 16.10 4.02 10.03
N MET A 127 15.48 4.05 11.18
CA MET A 127 14.96 5.28 11.80
C MET A 127 16.06 6.03 12.55
N ALA A 128 15.84 7.32 12.80
CA ALA A 128 16.82 8.17 13.48
C ALA A 128 17.19 7.70 14.88
N ASN A 129 16.30 6.98 15.57
CA ASN A 129 16.56 6.35 16.87
C ASN A 129 17.37 5.04 16.79
N GLY A 130 17.78 4.64 15.57
CA GLY A 130 18.55 3.43 15.32
C GLY A 130 17.71 2.14 15.14
N GLN A 131 16.39 2.20 15.34
CA GLN A 131 15.50 1.06 15.11
C GLN A 131 15.28 0.82 13.62
N ASN A 132 15.10 -0.44 13.24
CA ASN A 132 14.62 -0.81 11.92
C ASN A 132 13.09 -0.74 11.91
N LEU A 133 12.51 -0.16 10.87
CA LEU A 133 11.08 -0.19 10.59
C LEU A 133 10.84 -1.01 9.32
N HIS A 134 9.98 -2.01 9.43
CA HIS A 134 9.60 -2.88 8.31
C HIS A 134 8.32 -2.37 7.64
N LEU A 135 8.37 -2.23 6.32
CA LEU A 135 7.32 -1.70 5.47
C LEU A 135 6.86 -2.80 4.50
N LEU A 136 5.60 -3.21 4.57
CA LEU A 136 5.07 -4.32 3.77
C LEU A 136 3.84 -3.86 2.96
N CYS A 137 4.00 -3.71 1.65
CA CYS A 137 2.90 -3.36 0.75
C CYS A 137 2.28 -4.62 0.15
N VAL A 138 0.96 -4.78 0.32
CA VAL A 138 0.20 -5.99 -0.03
C VAL A 138 -0.87 -5.67 -1.07
N HIS A 139 -1.13 -6.62 -2.00
CA HIS A 139 -2.32 -6.66 -2.82
C HIS A 139 -2.74 -8.10 -3.06
N LEU A 140 -3.81 -8.56 -2.39
CA LEU A 140 -4.26 -9.95 -2.42
C LEU A 140 -5.19 -10.25 -3.61
N GLY A 141 -5.44 -11.54 -3.84
CA GLY A 141 -6.34 -12.03 -4.86
C GLY A 141 -7.81 -11.79 -4.57
N LEU A 142 -8.66 -11.89 -5.60
CA LEU A 142 -10.10 -11.68 -5.50
C LEU A 142 -10.85 -12.90 -4.91
N PHE A 143 -10.31 -14.10 -5.09
CA PHE A 143 -10.97 -15.33 -4.65
C PHE A 143 -10.63 -15.67 -3.20
N LYS A 144 -11.62 -16.10 -2.41
CA LYS A 144 -11.45 -16.42 -0.99
C LYS A 144 -10.36 -17.48 -0.76
N THR A 145 -10.37 -18.56 -1.52
CA THR A 145 -9.38 -19.65 -1.41
C THR A 145 -7.96 -19.17 -1.67
N GLU A 146 -7.80 -18.30 -2.67
CA GLU A 146 -6.53 -17.67 -3.00
C GLU A 146 -6.05 -16.76 -1.85
N ARG A 147 -6.93 -15.88 -1.32
CA ARG A 147 -6.61 -14.99 -0.21
C ARG A 147 -6.20 -15.74 1.06
N VAL A 148 -6.89 -16.84 1.40
CA VAL A 148 -6.53 -17.65 2.56
C VAL A 148 -5.13 -18.26 2.38
N SER A 149 -4.82 -18.84 1.23
CA SER A 149 -3.48 -19.36 0.93
C SER A 149 -2.41 -18.27 0.97
N GLN A 150 -2.70 -17.09 0.41
CA GLN A 150 -1.79 -15.94 0.44
C GLN A 150 -1.59 -15.41 1.86
N CYS A 151 -2.65 -15.37 2.68
CA CYS A 151 -2.57 -14.97 4.08
C CYS A 151 -1.65 -15.89 4.89
N LEU A 152 -1.76 -17.20 4.72
CA LEU A 152 -0.87 -18.17 5.36
C LEU A 152 0.58 -17.95 4.93
N ALA A 153 0.83 -17.75 3.65
CA ALA A 153 2.17 -17.43 3.13
C ALA A 153 2.71 -16.11 3.69
N ILE A 154 1.85 -15.09 3.84
CA ILE A 154 2.22 -13.80 4.47
C ILE A 154 2.67 -14.02 5.92
N MET A 155 1.89 -14.74 6.71
CA MET A 155 2.20 -15.01 8.12
C MET A 155 3.53 -15.73 8.25
N GLU A 156 3.77 -16.76 7.45
CA GLU A 156 5.03 -17.51 7.42
C GLU A 156 6.22 -16.61 7.05
N GLN A 157 6.09 -15.82 5.97
CA GLN A 157 7.17 -14.95 5.52
C GLN A 157 7.49 -13.83 6.52
N ILE A 158 6.47 -13.19 7.10
CA ILE A 158 6.69 -12.14 8.10
C ILE A 158 7.44 -12.68 9.32
N ARG A 159 7.10 -13.89 9.81
CA ARG A 159 7.83 -14.52 10.90
C ARG A 159 9.31 -14.77 10.60
N GLN A 160 9.64 -15.03 9.32
CA GLN A 160 11.02 -15.27 8.90
C GLN A 160 11.84 -13.98 8.74
N VAL A 161 11.21 -12.89 8.25
CA VAL A 161 11.94 -11.68 7.83
C VAL A 161 11.77 -10.48 8.75
N VAL A 162 10.77 -10.49 9.65
CA VAL A 162 10.49 -9.38 10.57
C VAL A 162 10.62 -9.87 12.01
N PRO A 163 11.71 -9.52 12.73
CA PRO A 163 11.86 -9.84 14.14
C PRO A 163 10.66 -9.35 14.98
N GLU A 164 10.24 -10.13 15.98
CA GLU A 164 9.06 -9.81 16.80
C GLU A 164 9.17 -8.48 17.56
N ASN A 165 10.39 -8.11 17.94
CA ASN A 165 10.70 -6.88 18.64
C ASN A 165 10.92 -5.66 17.73
N GLU A 166 10.88 -5.83 16.41
CA GLU A 166 11.02 -4.71 15.47
C GLU A 166 9.64 -4.18 15.02
N PRO A 167 9.49 -2.84 14.91
CA PRO A 167 8.26 -2.22 14.44
C PRO A 167 7.99 -2.53 12.97
N MET A 168 6.70 -2.66 12.62
CA MET A 168 6.27 -2.91 11.26
C MET A 168 4.98 -2.19 10.90
N LEU A 169 4.88 -1.80 9.62
CA LEU A 169 3.68 -1.30 8.97
C LEU A 169 3.37 -2.20 7.77
N MET A 170 2.16 -2.77 7.74
CA MET A 170 1.68 -3.57 6.61
C MET A 170 0.38 -2.96 6.10
N ALA A 171 0.36 -2.52 4.83
CA ALA A 171 -0.83 -1.91 4.28
C ALA A 171 -1.04 -2.26 2.80
N GLY A 172 -2.27 -2.08 2.32
CA GLY A 172 -2.63 -2.31 0.94
C GLY A 172 -4.07 -2.77 0.75
N ASP A 173 -4.33 -3.30 -0.43
CA ASP A 173 -5.60 -3.88 -0.83
C ASP A 173 -5.62 -5.38 -0.52
N PHE A 174 -6.35 -5.75 0.52
CA PHE A 174 -6.51 -7.14 0.96
C PHE A 174 -7.64 -7.87 0.21
N ASN A 175 -8.47 -7.15 -0.55
CA ASN A 175 -9.65 -7.71 -1.23
C ASN A 175 -10.58 -8.54 -0.33
N ASP A 176 -10.48 -8.35 1.00
CA ASP A 176 -11.16 -9.14 2.01
C ASP A 176 -12.36 -8.40 2.63
N TRP A 177 -13.38 -8.17 1.81
CA TRP A 177 -14.60 -7.44 2.22
C TRP A 177 -15.43 -8.16 3.29
N ARG A 178 -15.17 -9.45 3.56
CA ARG A 178 -15.85 -10.24 4.60
C ARG A 178 -15.11 -10.24 5.92
N LEU A 179 -13.92 -9.65 5.97
CA LEU A 179 -13.06 -9.60 7.15
C LEU A 179 -12.57 -10.98 7.64
N ASP A 180 -12.57 -11.98 6.75
CA ASP A 180 -12.16 -13.34 7.07
C ASP A 180 -10.68 -13.42 7.52
N LEU A 181 -9.82 -12.49 7.07
CA LEU A 181 -8.37 -12.49 7.32
C LEU A 181 -7.95 -11.61 8.49
N SER A 182 -8.78 -10.67 8.95
CA SER A 182 -8.39 -9.68 9.96
C SER A 182 -8.00 -10.30 11.28
N LYS A 183 -8.84 -11.21 11.79
CA LYS A 183 -8.58 -11.87 13.07
C LYS A 183 -7.37 -12.81 13.01
N PRO A 184 -7.24 -13.73 12.03
CA PRO A 184 -6.04 -14.57 11.90
C PRO A 184 -4.74 -13.79 11.81
N LEU A 185 -4.69 -12.71 10.97
CA LEU A 185 -3.49 -11.88 10.85
C LEU A 185 -3.13 -11.19 12.16
N ALA A 186 -4.12 -10.64 12.87
CA ALA A 186 -3.88 -9.95 14.14
C ALA A 186 -3.34 -10.89 15.22
N GLU A 187 -3.97 -12.06 15.39
CA GLU A 187 -3.61 -13.03 16.42
C GLU A 187 -2.26 -13.70 16.14
N GLU A 188 -2.00 -14.10 14.89
CA GLU A 188 -0.80 -14.86 14.52
C GLU A 188 0.48 -13.99 14.41
N LEU A 189 0.34 -12.71 14.11
CA LEU A 189 1.47 -11.80 13.92
C LEU A 189 1.61 -10.75 15.05
N GLY A 190 0.69 -10.74 16.01
CA GLY A 190 0.67 -9.72 17.07
C GLY A 190 0.50 -8.29 16.55
N ILE A 191 -0.22 -8.13 15.42
CA ILE A 191 -0.44 -6.83 14.77
C ILE A 191 -1.83 -6.30 15.08
N ARG A 192 -1.98 -4.97 15.02
CA ARG A 192 -3.26 -4.27 15.18
C ARG A 192 -3.67 -3.61 13.87
N GLU A 193 -4.97 -3.54 13.59
CA GLU A 193 -5.49 -2.77 12.45
C GLU A 193 -5.80 -1.34 12.89
N ALA A 194 -5.33 -0.37 12.12
CA ALA A 194 -5.27 1.04 12.52
C ALA A 194 -6.66 1.65 12.78
N PHE A 195 -7.60 1.51 11.85
CA PHE A 195 -8.96 2.06 12.01
C PHE A 195 -9.74 1.33 13.11
N PHE A 196 -9.63 0.01 13.16
CA PHE A 196 -10.30 -0.76 14.21
C PHE A 196 -9.79 -0.38 15.61
N SER A 197 -8.49 -0.08 15.73
CA SER A 197 -7.87 0.31 17.01
C SER A 197 -8.38 1.66 17.52
N LEU A 198 -8.66 2.64 16.65
CA LEU A 198 -9.10 3.98 17.04
C LEU A 198 -10.61 4.19 16.93
N GLU A 199 -11.26 3.59 15.95
CA GLU A 199 -12.67 3.85 15.63
C GLU A 199 -13.60 2.66 15.93
N GLY A 200 -13.03 1.48 16.30
CA GLY A 200 -13.78 0.25 16.55
C GLY A 200 -14.40 -0.38 15.29
N GLN A 201 -14.05 0.13 14.11
CA GLN A 201 -14.53 -0.38 12.82
C GLN A 201 -13.47 -0.20 11.73
N HIS A 202 -13.49 -1.06 10.71
CA HIS A 202 -12.62 -0.91 9.55
C HIS A 202 -13.10 0.18 8.60
N ALA A 203 -12.16 0.85 7.93
CA ALA A 203 -12.48 1.88 6.93
C ALA A 203 -13.18 1.28 5.71
N ARG A 204 -14.22 1.97 5.23
CA ARG A 204 -14.86 1.65 3.95
C ARG A 204 -14.19 2.46 2.85
N SER A 205 -13.44 1.79 1.97
CA SER A 205 -12.63 2.43 0.94
C SER A 205 -13.12 2.17 -0.49
N PHE A 206 -13.98 1.17 -0.70
CA PHE A 206 -14.44 0.74 -2.03
C PHE A 206 -15.96 0.58 -2.11
N PRO A 207 -16.61 0.90 -3.25
CA PRO A 207 -16.09 1.75 -4.33
C PRO A 207 -16.04 3.23 -3.91
N ALA A 208 -15.08 4.00 -4.40
CA ALA A 208 -14.80 5.38 -3.96
C ALA A 208 -16.01 6.32 -4.02
N ILE A 209 -16.91 6.15 -5.01
CA ILE A 209 -18.11 6.99 -5.17
C ILE A 209 -19.11 6.78 -4.01
N LYS A 210 -19.29 5.53 -3.56
CA LYS A 210 -20.20 5.15 -2.47
C LYS A 210 -19.54 4.05 -1.63
N PRO A 211 -18.63 4.41 -0.70
CA PRO A 211 -17.84 3.44 0.05
C PRO A 211 -18.71 2.51 0.88
N ALA A 212 -18.59 1.21 0.65
CA ALA A 212 -19.37 0.17 1.30
C ALA A 212 -18.52 -1.00 1.80
N LEU A 213 -17.37 -1.28 1.16
CA LEU A 213 -16.52 -2.43 1.44
C LEU A 213 -15.19 -2.00 2.06
N CYS A 214 -14.71 -2.78 3.04
CA CYS A 214 -13.46 -2.56 3.77
C CYS A 214 -12.35 -3.44 3.16
N VAL A 215 -11.90 -3.12 1.95
CA VAL A 215 -10.92 -3.92 1.22
C VAL A 215 -9.47 -3.47 1.49
N ASP A 216 -9.26 -2.17 1.70
CA ASP A 216 -7.95 -1.61 2.03
C ASP A 216 -7.79 -1.53 3.54
N ARG A 217 -6.58 -1.79 4.06
CA ARG A 217 -6.26 -1.79 5.50
C ARG A 217 -4.85 -1.35 5.78
N ILE A 218 -4.63 -0.91 7.02
CA ILE A 218 -3.32 -0.58 7.58
C ILE A 218 -3.15 -1.36 8.89
N TYR A 219 -2.20 -2.28 8.93
CA TYR A 219 -1.79 -3.01 10.12
C TYR A 219 -0.47 -2.48 10.65
N PHE A 220 -0.27 -2.53 11.96
CA PHE A 220 0.94 -2.07 12.61
C PHE A 220 1.29 -2.89 13.85
N ARG A 221 2.57 -2.87 14.22
CA ARG A 221 3.13 -3.44 15.44
C ARG A 221 4.34 -2.61 15.87
N GLY A 222 4.55 -2.47 17.20
CA GLY A 222 5.72 -1.78 17.74
C GLY A 222 5.71 -0.25 17.57
N LEU A 223 4.52 0.33 17.26
CA LEU A 223 4.26 1.77 17.18
C LEU A 223 2.99 2.11 17.96
N ASP A 224 2.85 3.36 18.36
CA ASP A 224 1.59 3.92 18.85
C ASP A 224 0.86 4.62 17.70
N ILE A 225 -0.47 4.42 17.62
CA ILE A 225 -1.27 5.08 16.59
C ILE A 225 -1.85 6.38 17.12
N ALA A 226 -1.61 7.48 16.37
CA ALA A 226 -2.08 8.82 16.73
C ALA A 226 -3.39 9.20 16.02
N SER A 227 -3.50 8.91 14.73
CA SER A 227 -4.72 9.24 13.97
C SER A 227 -4.90 8.35 12.75
N VAL A 228 -6.16 8.25 12.27
CA VAL A 228 -6.51 7.59 11.00
C VAL A 228 -7.48 8.45 10.21
N GLN A 229 -7.45 8.36 8.89
CA GLN A 229 -8.38 9.05 8.01
C GLN A 229 -8.58 8.29 6.70
N CYS A 230 -9.84 7.99 6.34
CA CYS A 230 -10.19 7.62 4.98
C CYS A 230 -10.48 8.90 4.18
N LEU A 231 -9.68 9.17 3.15
CA LEU A 231 -9.78 10.41 2.37
C LEU A 231 -10.98 10.37 1.43
N GLN A 232 -12.07 10.99 1.86
CA GLN A 232 -13.32 11.08 1.12
C GLN A 232 -13.50 12.48 0.51
N GLY A 233 -14.41 12.59 -0.48
CA GLY A 233 -14.66 13.87 -1.13
C GLY A 233 -13.74 14.13 -2.33
N LYS A 234 -13.71 15.37 -2.81
CA LYS A 234 -12.84 15.79 -3.91
C LYS A 234 -11.41 16.01 -3.40
N PRO A 235 -10.38 15.63 -4.17
CA PRO A 235 -10.47 14.98 -5.49
C PRO A 235 -10.63 13.45 -5.42
N TRP A 236 -10.47 12.80 -4.25
CA TRP A 236 -10.25 11.37 -4.05
C TRP A 236 -11.35 10.48 -4.61
N ARG A 237 -12.63 10.90 -4.49
CA ARG A 237 -13.79 10.12 -4.99
C ARG A 237 -13.77 9.83 -6.49
N THR A 238 -12.94 10.54 -7.25
CA THR A 238 -12.90 10.44 -8.71
C THR A 238 -11.57 9.99 -9.26
N LEU A 239 -10.49 10.09 -8.45
CA LEU A 239 -9.13 9.76 -8.88
C LEU A 239 -8.90 8.26 -9.08
N SER A 240 -9.52 7.40 -8.25
CA SER A 240 -9.49 5.94 -8.37
C SER A 240 -10.86 5.37 -8.01
N ASP A 241 -11.06 4.08 -8.20
CA ASP A 241 -12.22 3.34 -7.68
C ASP A 241 -12.05 2.94 -6.20
N HIS A 242 -10.86 3.15 -5.60
CA HIS A 242 -10.58 3.07 -4.17
C HIS A 242 -10.38 4.45 -3.56
N LEU A 243 -10.62 4.59 -2.25
CA LEU A 243 -10.24 5.76 -1.45
C LEU A 243 -8.93 5.49 -0.72
N PRO A 244 -8.02 6.48 -0.62
CA PRO A 244 -6.81 6.32 0.17
C PRO A 244 -7.11 6.24 1.66
N LEU A 245 -6.35 5.41 2.37
CA LEU A 245 -6.32 5.36 3.82
C LEU A 245 -5.03 5.98 4.34
N CYS A 246 -5.16 6.87 5.33
CA CYS A 246 -4.05 7.52 6.00
C CYS A 246 -3.99 7.10 7.45
N ALA A 247 -2.78 7.01 8.01
CA ALA A 247 -2.55 6.83 9.44
C ALA A 247 -1.30 7.61 9.87
N GLN A 248 -1.32 8.10 11.10
CA GLN A 248 -0.17 8.71 11.77
C GLN A 248 0.21 7.84 12.97
N PHE A 249 1.50 7.64 13.12
CA PHE A 249 2.09 6.82 14.18
C PHE A 249 3.16 7.58 14.95
N GLU A 250 3.42 7.14 16.16
CA GLU A 250 4.54 7.56 17.00
C GLU A 250 5.46 6.35 17.25
N LEU A 251 6.76 6.55 17.04
CA LEU A 251 7.82 5.55 17.22
C LEU A 251 8.73 5.95 18.40
#